data_e97ba705b0cbaf8f75eb23a5ad98d0eb
#
_entry.id   e97ba705b0cbaf8f75eb23a5ad98d0eb
#
_cell.length_a   1.000
_cell.length_b   1.000
_cell.length_c   1.000
_cell.angle_alpha   90.00
_cell.angle_beta   90.00
_cell.angle_gamma   90.00
#
_symmetry.space_group_name_H-M   'P 1'
#
loop_
_entity.id
_entity.type
_entity.pdbx_description
1 polymer ?
#
loop_
_entity_poly.entity_id
_entity_poly.type
_entity_poly.pdbx_seq_one_letter_code
_entity_poly.pdbx_strand_id
1 'polypeptide(L)'
;MAINWTFDSSKVKQAFETAPEGDYQVKIESLIEKTSNSGYPMWEFKLKLPKNYGTVRYYIVFRAESESDIEMVNTNLSNLWESFKLGGVPRTVGINENFFIGKTGFVHINHREYNGNMYANVQYILTGNRTNEAVMLDDNGAASENMSMGGFPFDTPQF
;
A
#
# COMPACT_ATOMS: atom_id res chain seq x y z
N MET A 1 -5.04 15.56 46.71
CA MET A 1 -4.56 16.45 45.64
C MET A 1 -5.20 16.10 44.32
N ALA A 2 -5.74 17.06 43.64
CA ALA A 2 -6.39 16.84 42.34
C ALA A 2 -5.39 17.11 41.23
N ILE A 3 -5.41 16.24 40.19
CA ILE A 3 -4.61 16.46 39.00
C ILE A 3 -5.46 17.25 38.00
N ASN A 4 -4.94 18.41 37.63
CA ASN A 4 -5.63 19.30 36.69
C ASN A 4 -5.25 18.94 35.28
N TRP A 5 -6.00 18.00 34.68
CA TRP A 5 -5.71 17.49 33.35
C TRP A 5 -6.99 17.46 32.52
N THR A 6 -6.92 17.98 31.32
CA THR A 6 -8.04 17.92 30.39
C THR A 6 -7.74 16.85 29.34
N PHE A 7 -8.59 15.85 29.28
CA PHE A 7 -8.42 14.77 28.30
C PHE A 7 -8.70 15.31 26.89
N ASP A 8 -7.80 14.98 25.97
CA ASP A 8 -7.93 15.40 24.58
C ASP A 8 -7.84 14.14 23.71
N SER A 9 -8.98 13.72 23.18
CA SER A 9 -9.04 12.49 22.41
C SER A 9 -8.22 12.55 21.13
N SER A 10 -7.94 13.75 20.61
CA SER A 10 -7.12 13.90 19.41
C SER A 10 -5.65 13.62 19.67
N LYS A 11 -5.26 13.55 20.93
CA LYS A 11 -3.87 13.32 21.33
C LYS A 11 -3.61 11.88 21.75
N VAL A 12 -4.57 10.99 21.53
CA VAL A 12 -4.39 9.57 21.87
C VAL A 12 -3.64 8.89 20.74
N LYS A 13 -2.59 8.17 21.11
CA LYS A 13 -1.82 7.40 20.13
C LYS A 13 -2.63 6.18 19.72
N GLN A 14 -2.85 6.04 18.42
CA GLN A 14 -3.56 4.87 17.91
C GLN A 14 -2.67 3.64 17.97
N ALA A 15 -3.27 2.52 18.37
CA ALA A 15 -2.59 1.25 18.34
C ALA A 15 -2.90 0.58 17.00
N PHE A 16 -1.84 0.26 16.24
CA PHE A 16 -1.98 -0.44 14.98
C PHE A 16 -1.60 -1.90 15.17
N GLU A 17 -2.37 -2.78 14.52
CA GLU A 17 -2.02 -4.19 14.48
C GLU A 17 -1.13 -4.45 13.30
N THR A 18 -0.23 -5.45 13.44
CA THR A 18 0.55 -5.90 12.31
C THR A 18 -0.36 -6.70 11.37
N ALA A 19 -0.40 -6.31 10.10
CA ALA A 19 -1.23 -7.00 9.13
C ALA A 19 -0.77 -8.45 8.98
N PRO A 20 -1.70 -9.42 9.03
CA PRO A 20 -1.34 -10.80 8.71
C PRO A 20 -0.83 -10.92 7.28
N GLU A 21 -0.06 -11.96 7.01
CA GLU A 21 0.38 -12.22 5.64
C GLU A 21 -0.83 -12.48 4.77
N GLY A 22 -0.83 -11.90 3.57
CA GLY A 22 -1.95 -12.05 2.66
C GLY A 22 -2.00 -10.94 1.65
N ASP A 23 -3.13 -10.89 0.94
CA ASP A 23 -3.35 -9.94 -0.14
C ASP A 23 -4.27 -8.83 0.32
N TYR A 24 -3.90 -7.59 0.00
CA TYR A 24 -4.63 -6.42 0.49
C TYR A 24 -4.78 -5.38 -0.59
N GLN A 25 -5.94 -4.71 -0.60
CA GLN A 25 -6.08 -3.47 -1.33
C GLN A 25 -5.44 -2.35 -0.53
N VAL A 26 -4.67 -1.50 -1.18
CA VAL A 26 -3.97 -0.39 -0.51
C VAL A 26 -4.21 0.89 -1.29
N LYS A 27 -3.99 2.02 -0.61
CA LYS A 27 -4.11 3.33 -1.23
C LYS A 27 -2.81 4.09 -1.07
N ILE A 28 -2.37 4.74 -2.15
CA ILE A 28 -1.16 5.55 -2.10
C ILE A 28 -1.45 6.84 -1.35
N GLU A 29 -0.73 7.06 -0.25
CA GLU A 29 -0.84 8.28 0.54
C GLU A 29 0.23 9.29 0.20
N SER A 30 1.41 8.83 -0.20
CA SER A 30 2.48 9.75 -0.58
C SER A 30 3.50 9.04 -1.44
N LEU A 31 4.26 9.85 -2.17
CA LEU A 31 5.40 9.39 -2.95
C LEU A 31 6.54 10.37 -2.69
N ILE A 32 7.70 9.83 -2.34
CA ILE A 32 8.90 10.63 -2.12
C ILE A 32 9.98 10.12 -3.06
N GLU A 33 10.65 11.04 -3.76
CA GLU A 33 11.83 10.71 -4.54
C GLU A 33 13.04 10.83 -3.65
N LYS A 34 13.85 9.79 -3.65
CA LYS A 34 15.02 9.70 -2.77
C LYS A 34 16.20 9.13 -3.53
N THR A 35 17.33 9.10 -2.84
CA THR A 35 18.50 8.37 -3.31
C THR A 35 18.68 7.16 -2.39
N SER A 36 18.83 5.98 -2.98
CA SER A 36 19.03 4.77 -2.19
C SER A 36 20.40 4.77 -1.51
N ASN A 37 20.59 3.85 -0.57
CA ASN A 37 21.87 3.74 0.13
C ASN A 37 23.03 3.48 -0.84
N SER A 38 22.75 2.86 -1.97
CA SER A 38 23.77 2.59 -2.99
C SER A 38 23.92 3.68 -4.02
N GLY A 39 23.17 4.79 -3.86
CA GLY A 39 23.32 5.96 -4.74
C GLY A 39 22.40 5.99 -5.94
N TYR A 40 21.39 5.14 -6.02
CA TYR A 40 20.46 5.12 -7.16
C TYR A 40 19.21 5.93 -6.86
N PRO A 41 18.61 6.55 -7.88
CA PRO A 41 17.30 7.19 -7.68
C PRO A 41 16.28 6.16 -7.20
N MET A 42 15.36 6.57 -6.36
CA MET A 42 14.41 5.67 -5.75
C MET A 42 13.09 6.38 -5.50
N TRP A 43 11.99 5.67 -5.72
CA TRP A 43 10.67 6.10 -5.29
C TRP A 43 10.29 5.34 -4.03
N GLU A 44 9.81 6.09 -3.04
CA GLU A 44 9.27 5.49 -1.81
C GLU A 44 7.79 5.83 -1.74
N PHE A 45 6.95 4.81 -1.83
CA PHE A 45 5.50 4.97 -1.69
C PHE A 45 5.07 4.63 -0.29
N LYS A 46 4.20 5.45 0.27
CA LYS A 46 3.54 5.14 1.53
C LYS A 46 2.15 4.63 1.18
N LEU A 47 1.85 3.41 1.58
CA LEU A 47 0.59 2.73 1.23
C LEU A 47 -0.22 2.49 2.48
N LYS A 48 -1.49 2.90 2.44
CA LYS A 48 -2.40 2.69 3.56
C LYS A 48 -3.07 1.34 3.43
N LEU A 49 -2.97 0.54 4.49
CA LEU A 49 -3.61 -0.78 4.57
C LEU A 49 -5.04 -0.66 5.09
N PRO A 50 -5.87 -1.69 4.85
CA PRO A 50 -7.23 -1.71 5.41
C PRO A 50 -7.23 -1.83 6.93
N LYS A 51 -8.40 -1.63 7.51
CA LYS A 51 -8.63 -1.83 8.94
C LYS A 51 -7.69 -0.96 9.75
N ASN A 52 -7.17 -1.49 10.85
CA ASN A 52 -6.24 -0.78 11.71
C ASN A 52 -4.80 -1.24 11.52
N TYR A 53 -4.48 -1.69 10.31
CA TYR A 53 -3.14 -2.22 10.02
C TYR A 53 -2.10 -1.14 9.73
N GLY A 54 -2.51 0.12 9.63
CA GLY A 54 -1.59 1.22 9.42
C GLY A 54 -1.11 1.35 8.00
N THR A 55 0.17 1.61 7.85
CA THR A 55 0.76 1.85 6.53
C THR A 55 1.98 0.95 6.33
N VAL A 56 2.31 0.74 5.06
CA VAL A 56 3.54 0.05 4.66
C VAL A 56 4.24 0.87 3.60
N ARG A 57 5.50 0.58 3.38
CA ARG A 57 6.30 1.25 2.35
C ARG A 57 6.52 0.30 1.19
N TYR A 58 6.55 0.87 -0.01
CA TYR A 58 6.93 0.14 -1.22
C TYR A 58 7.97 0.97 -1.96
N TYR A 59 9.04 0.32 -2.39
CA TYR A 59 10.18 1.00 -3.00
C TYR A 59 10.40 0.52 -4.41
N ILE A 60 10.71 1.45 -5.32
CA ILE A 60 11.25 1.12 -6.63
C ILE A 60 12.60 1.81 -6.73
N VAL A 61 13.66 1.02 -6.81
CA VAL A 61 15.02 1.53 -6.96
C VAL A 61 15.36 1.48 -8.44
N PHE A 62 15.71 2.64 -9.00
CA PHE A 62 15.99 2.74 -10.45
C PHE A 62 17.45 2.44 -10.69
N ARG A 63 17.75 1.17 -10.71
CA ARG A 63 19.09 0.66 -10.95
C ARG A 63 19.11 0.04 -12.34
N ALA A 64 20.15 0.33 -13.12
CA ALA A 64 20.22 -0.12 -14.51
C ALA A 64 21.63 -0.53 -14.89
N GLU A 65 22.30 -1.31 -14.00
CA GLU A 65 23.67 -1.73 -14.23
C GLU A 65 23.77 -3.06 -14.94
N SER A 66 22.64 -3.74 -15.11
CA SER A 66 22.61 -5.03 -15.83
C SER A 66 21.25 -5.16 -16.50
N GLU A 67 21.16 -6.11 -17.44
CA GLU A 67 19.87 -6.40 -18.06
C GLU A 67 18.86 -6.87 -17.03
N SER A 68 19.30 -7.61 -16.04
CA SER A 68 18.43 -8.08 -14.96
C SER A 68 17.86 -6.91 -14.14
N ASP A 69 18.68 -5.91 -13.86
CA ASP A 69 18.23 -4.71 -13.17
C ASP A 69 17.15 -3.99 -13.97
N ILE A 70 17.38 -3.84 -15.28
CA ILE A 70 16.45 -3.13 -16.15
C ILE A 70 15.12 -3.86 -16.22
N GLU A 71 15.17 -5.19 -16.34
CA GLU A 71 13.95 -5.99 -16.37
C GLU A 71 13.17 -5.87 -15.07
N MET A 72 13.86 -5.86 -13.93
CA MET A 72 13.20 -5.76 -12.65
C MET A 72 12.48 -4.42 -12.49
N VAL A 73 13.15 -3.33 -12.84
CA VAL A 73 12.54 -2.00 -12.76
C VAL A 73 11.32 -1.93 -13.67
N ASN A 74 11.45 -2.38 -14.91
CA ASN A 74 10.35 -2.33 -15.84
C ASN A 74 9.19 -3.21 -15.40
N THR A 75 9.48 -4.37 -14.84
CA THR A 75 8.44 -5.27 -14.32
C THR A 75 7.71 -4.61 -13.17
N ASN A 76 8.44 -4.01 -12.24
CA ASN A 76 7.82 -3.35 -11.10
C ASN A 76 6.97 -2.17 -11.55
N LEU A 77 7.43 -1.38 -12.51
CA LEU A 77 6.63 -0.28 -13.04
C LEU A 77 5.38 -0.79 -13.75
N SER A 78 5.51 -1.85 -14.53
CA SER A 78 4.37 -2.44 -15.22
C SER A 78 3.32 -2.92 -14.23
N ASN A 79 3.74 -3.62 -13.19
CA ASN A 79 2.82 -4.12 -12.17
C ASN A 79 2.16 -2.98 -11.40
N LEU A 80 2.91 -1.93 -11.11
CA LEU A 80 2.37 -0.76 -10.43
C LEU A 80 1.27 -0.10 -11.27
N TRP A 81 1.55 0.11 -12.56
CA TRP A 81 0.60 0.75 -13.46
C TRP A 81 -0.66 -0.07 -13.64
N GLU A 82 -0.49 -1.38 -13.76
CA GLU A 82 -1.65 -2.26 -13.93
C GLU A 82 -2.48 -2.36 -12.66
N SER A 83 -1.85 -2.61 -11.54
CA SER A 83 -2.56 -2.84 -10.28
C SER A 83 -3.31 -1.59 -9.83
N PHE A 84 -2.69 -0.43 -9.97
CA PHE A 84 -3.28 0.83 -9.54
C PHE A 84 -4.04 1.53 -10.65
N LYS A 85 -4.15 0.91 -11.83
CA LYS A 85 -4.96 1.37 -12.96
C LYS A 85 -4.61 2.81 -13.31
N LEU A 86 -3.33 3.07 -13.48
CA LEU A 86 -2.85 4.43 -13.73
C LEU A 86 -3.03 4.86 -15.17
N GLY A 87 -3.22 3.92 -16.09
CA GLY A 87 -3.49 4.24 -17.49
C GLY A 87 -2.23 4.60 -18.27
N GLY A 88 -2.26 4.28 -19.56
CA GLY A 88 -1.13 4.57 -20.44
C GLY A 88 0.07 3.70 -20.15
N VAL A 89 1.21 4.17 -20.63
CA VAL A 89 2.48 3.46 -20.49
C VAL A 89 3.21 3.99 -19.26
N PRO A 90 3.84 3.12 -18.46
CA PRO A 90 4.63 3.60 -17.32
C PRO A 90 5.68 4.61 -17.73
N ARG A 91 5.85 5.64 -16.90
CA ARG A 91 6.84 6.67 -17.16
C ARG A 91 7.27 7.29 -15.83
N THR A 92 8.44 7.92 -15.84
CA THR A 92 8.94 8.61 -14.65
C THR A 92 9.12 10.11 -14.91
N VAL A 93 9.13 10.53 -16.17
CA VAL A 93 9.34 11.92 -16.55
C VAL A 93 7.97 12.59 -16.69
N GLY A 94 7.87 13.81 -16.17
CA GLY A 94 6.63 14.57 -16.27
C GLY A 94 5.54 14.08 -15.36
N ILE A 95 5.92 13.40 -14.29
CA ILE A 95 4.98 12.81 -13.35
C ILE A 95 5.39 13.24 -11.95
N ASN A 96 4.43 13.45 -11.08
CA ASN A 96 4.72 13.86 -9.71
C ASN A 96 3.82 13.13 -8.74
N GLU A 97 3.97 13.49 -7.45
CA GLU A 97 3.23 12.85 -6.38
C GLU A 97 1.72 12.87 -6.61
N ASN A 98 1.20 13.98 -7.14
CA ASN A 98 -0.25 14.14 -7.31
C ASN A 98 -0.84 13.14 -8.30
N PHE A 99 -0.03 12.64 -9.23
CA PHE A 99 -0.51 11.62 -10.16
C PHE A 99 -0.89 10.34 -9.43
N PHE A 100 -0.19 10.04 -8.33
CA PHE A 100 -0.34 8.78 -7.62
C PHE A 100 -1.25 8.86 -6.40
N ILE A 101 -1.29 10.01 -5.71
CA ILE A 101 -1.99 10.11 -4.44
C ILE A 101 -3.46 9.77 -4.60
N GLY A 102 -3.96 8.90 -3.71
CA GLY A 102 -5.36 8.50 -3.70
C GLY A 102 -5.66 7.30 -4.58
N LYS A 103 -4.72 6.88 -5.41
CA LYS A 103 -4.93 5.70 -6.25
C LYS A 103 -4.87 4.44 -5.40
N THR A 104 -5.69 3.45 -5.75
CA THR A 104 -5.75 2.20 -5.02
C THR A 104 -5.28 1.06 -5.91
N GLY A 105 -4.62 0.10 -5.29
CA GLY A 105 -4.14 -1.09 -5.97
C GLY A 105 -4.03 -2.23 -4.99
N PHE A 106 -3.30 -3.28 -5.36
CA PHE A 106 -3.26 -4.51 -4.57
C PHE A 106 -1.83 -4.96 -4.37
N VAL A 107 -1.54 -5.42 -3.15
CA VAL A 107 -0.21 -5.90 -2.81
C VAL A 107 -0.32 -7.19 -2.01
N HIS A 108 0.75 -7.99 -2.07
CA HIS A 108 0.91 -9.13 -1.19
C HIS A 108 1.82 -8.74 -0.05
N ILE A 109 1.36 -8.94 1.18
CA ILE A 109 2.09 -8.62 2.39
C ILE A 109 2.68 -9.90 2.96
N ASN A 110 3.97 -9.87 3.28
CA ASN A 110 4.59 -10.90 4.09
C ASN A 110 5.18 -10.23 5.33
N HIS A 111 5.78 -11.02 6.19
CA HIS A 111 6.39 -10.50 7.41
C HIS A 111 7.90 -10.53 7.28
N ARG A 112 8.53 -9.51 7.85
CA ARG A 112 9.99 -9.46 7.97
C ARG A 112 10.34 -9.20 9.42
N GLU A 113 11.35 -9.90 9.88
CA GLU A 113 11.84 -9.72 11.23
C GLU A 113 13.00 -8.72 11.22
N TYR A 114 12.96 -7.78 12.16
CA TYR A 114 14.03 -6.81 12.31
C TYR A 114 14.16 -6.50 13.80
N ASN A 115 15.36 -6.73 14.37
CA ASN A 115 15.62 -6.51 15.78
C ASN A 115 14.63 -7.22 16.70
N GLY A 116 14.23 -8.44 16.32
CA GLY A 116 13.35 -9.24 17.14
C GLY A 116 11.86 -8.93 16.99
N ASN A 117 11.51 -7.96 16.14
CA ASN A 117 10.13 -7.59 15.91
C ASN A 117 9.70 -7.95 14.50
N MET A 118 8.43 -8.32 14.36
CA MET A 118 7.87 -8.66 13.05
C MET A 118 7.19 -7.45 12.46
N TYR A 119 7.48 -7.15 11.20
CA TYR A 119 6.90 -6.03 10.48
C TYR A 119 6.23 -6.51 9.21
N ALA A 120 5.10 -5.90 8.87
CA ALA A 120 4.46 -6.12 7.58
C ALA A 120 5.32 -5.50 6.49
N ASN A 121 5.46 -6.20 5.39
CA ASN A 121 6.32 -5.81 4.28
C ASN A 121 5.63 -6.13 2.96
N VAL A 122 5.71 -5.21 2.01
CA VAL A 122 5.20 -5.46 0.67
C VAL A 122 6.17 -6.40 -0.03
N GLN A 123 5.72 -7.62 -0.30
CA GLN A 123 6.56 -8.57 -1.01
C GLN A 123 6.51 -8.32 -2.52
N TYR A 124 5.30 -8.08 -3.04
CA TYR A 124 5.14 -7.73 -4.45
C TYR A 124 3.76 -7.13 -4.68
N ILE A 125 3.61 -6.51 -5.84
CA ILE A 125 2.35 -5.92 -6.26
C ILE A 125 1.55 -6.99 -7.00
N LEU A 126 0.24 -7.06 -6.70
CA LEU A 126 -0.66 -8.05 -7.29
C LEU A 126 -1.34 -7.49 -8.51
N THR A 127 -1.49 -8.32 -9.53
CA THR A 127 -2.21 -7.97 -10.75
C THR A 127 -3.14 -9.11 -11.14
N GLY A 128 -4.09 -8.80 -12.03
CA GLY A 128 -4.96 -9.81 -12.62
C GLY A 128 -5.88 -10.46 -11.61
N ASN A 129 -6.10 -11.74 -11.78
CA ASN A 129 -7.08 -12.48 -10.97
C ASN A 129 -6.67 -12.64 -9.52
N ARG A 130 -5.41 -12.40 -9.22
CA ARG A 130 -4.93 -12.54 -7.84
C ARG A 130 -5.52 -11.50 -6.90
N THR A 131 -6.13 -10.44 -7.46
CA THR A 131 -6.73 -9.39 -6.64
C THR A 131 -8.11 -9.76 -6.12
N ASN A 132 -8.71 -10.86 -6.59
CA ASN A 132 -10.11 -11.18 -6.31
C ASN A 132 -10.38 -11.50 -4.84
N GLU A 133 -9.38 -12.00 -4.12
CA GLU A 133 -9.57 -12.42 -2.73
C GLU A 133 -8.86 -11.50 -1.75
N ALA A 134 -8.44 -10.33 -2.22
CA ALA A 134 -7.74 -9.39 -1.36
C ALA A 134 -8.68 -8.78 -0.33
N VAL A 135 -8.11 -8.46 0.83
CA VAL A 135 -8.84 -7.70 1.85
C VAL A 135 -8.97 -6.28 1.37
N MET A 136 -10.20 -5.78 1.27
CA MET A 136 -10.48 -4.49 0.65
C MET A 136 -10.42 -3.35 1.65
N LEU A 137 -10.12 -2.16 1.13
CA LEU A 137 -10.15 -0.94 1.92
C LEU A 137 -11.59 -0.60 2.31
N ASP A 138 -11.74 0.05 3.47
CA ASP A 138 -13.02 0.53 3.94
C ASP A 138 -13.25 1.94 3.40
N ASP A 139 -14.36 2.14 2.73
CA ASP A 139 -14.66 3.44 2.12
C ASP A 139 -14.73 4.56 3.14
N ASN A 140 -15.22 4.25 4.34
CA ASN A 140 -15.43 5.25 5.37
C ASN A 140 -14.53 5.02 6.56
N GLY A 141 -13.50 4.22 6.39
CA GLY A 141 -12.70 3.82 7.52
C GLY A 141 -13.38 2.78 8.38
N ALA A 142 -14.59 2.37 8.05
CA ALA A 142 -15.30 1.31 8.75
C ALA A 142 -15.07 -0.01 8.04
N ALA A 143 -15.16 -1.10 8.77
CA ALA A 143 -14.96 -2.42 8.19
C ALA A 143 -16.04 -2.71 7.15
N SER A 144 -15.62 -3.09 5.96
CA SER A 144 -16.49 -3.52 4.89
C SER A 144 -16.80 -4.99 5.12
N GLU A 145 -18.04 -5.35 5.06
CA GLU A 145 -18.43 -6.75 5.27
C GLU A 145 -18.31 -7.56 4.02
N ASN A 146 -18.22 -6.95 4.10
CA ASN A 146 -18.38 -7.10 3.22
C ASN A 146 -18.49 -7.54 2.48
N MET A 147 -18.97 -7.68 2.18
CA MET A 147 -19.22 -7.54 1.60
C MET A 147 -18.98 -8.07 1.00
N SER A 148 -19.44 -8.38 1.04
CA SER A 148 -19.66 -8.52 0.55
C SER A 148 -19.53 -8.93 0.09
N MET A 149 -20.15 -9.40 0.01
CA MET A 149 -20.60 -9.18 -0.09
C MET A 149 -20.60 -9.24 -0.26
N GLY A 150 -20.84 -9.96 -0.45
CA GLY A 150 -21.44 -9.46 -0.27
C GLY A 150 -21.32 -9.42 -0.57
N GLY A 151 -21.77 -10.09 -0.90
CA GLY A 151 -22.33 -9.43 -0.74
C GLY A 151 -22.13 -9.37 -1.24
N PHE A 152 -22.74 -9.91 -1.75
CA PHE A 152 -23.19 -9.18 -1.94
C PHE A 152 -23.16 -9.02 -2.21
N PRO A 153 -23.24 -9.46 -2.26
CA PRO A 153 -23.81 -8.74 -2.27
C PRO A 153 -23.65 -8.43 -2.69
N PHE A 154 -24.23 -8.91 -3.17
CA PHE A 154 -24.74 -7.98 -3.28
C PHE A 154 -24.76 -7.57 -3.39
N ASP A 155 -24.91 -8.27 -3.41
CA ASP A 155 -25.48 -7.38 -3.23
C ASP A 155 -25.54 -6.95 -3.31
N THR A 156 -25.87 -7.38 -3.39
CA THR A 156 -26.50 -6.54 -3.17
C THR A 156 -26.58 -6.08 -3.25
N PRO A 157 -26.90 -6.48 -3.22
CA PRO A 157 -27.45 -5.71 -3.10
C PRO A 157 -27.38 -5.29 -3.30
N GLN A 158 -27.71 -5.84 -3.32
CA GLN A 158 -28.06 -5.19 -3.27
C GLN A 158 -27.93 -4.83 -3.47
N PHE A 159 -28.46 -5.42 -3.66
CA PHE A 159 -28.78 -4.76 -3.65
C PHE A 159 -28.67 -4.50 -3.80
#